data_d78c66f5e57621d3e1ad0f27985fc5d7
#
_entry.id   d78c66f5e57621d3e1ad0f27985fc5d7
#
_cell.length_a   1.000
_cell.length_b   1.000
_cell.length_c   1.000
_cell.angle_alpha   90.00
_cell.angle_beta   90.00
_cell.angle_gamma   90.00
#
_symmetry.space_group_name_H-M   'P 1'
#
loop_
_entity.id
_entity.type
_entity.pdbx_description
1 polymer ?
#
loop_
_entity_poly.entity_id
_entity_poly.type
_entity_poly.pdbx_seq_one_letter_code
_entity_poly.pdbx_strand_id
1 'polypeptide(L)'
;CGGWMKNNPIPDEYSRFGSFDKLGLNNLEQVNGLIADIAAKQHKLGSIPQKIGDIYNLSMDTARRNHEGIAPVLPVLQEIEAVSDKSQWSSVLGKAMDFGLWAMYVDADAMNSSMNILNEYQAGFALSQKDYYIDQDEHTQHIRAEYLKHIEKMFTLFGFDNAAEKAQTVLRLETRLATAALSNVELRDPVANYNKMSVTELQQLVPEVDWNVYFTGLNIAPDSLSVGQIRHLQEAGKMLAEESIEDMKTLFTWQVIDGSADFLTEEIFMQNFEFYGRTLS
;
A
#
# COMPACT_ATOMS: atom_id res chain seq x y z
N CYS A 1 -18.33 10.54 33.95
CA CYS A 1 -17.86 10.96 32.59
C CYS A 1 -17.52 12.46 32.55
N GLY A 2 -18.36 13.39 33.10
CA GLY A 2 -18.13 14.84 32.97
C GLY A 2 -16.83 15.38 33.53
N GLY A 3 -16.33 14.83 34.66
CA GLY A 3 -15.04 15.21 35.22
C GLY A 3 -13.86 14.82 34.38
N TRP A 4 -13.91 13.62 33.73
CA TRP A 4 -12.87 13.17 32.80
C TRP A 4 -12.83 14.07 31.57
N MET A 5 -13.99 14.37 30.96
CA MET A 5 -14.09 15.23 29.77
C MET A 5 -13.54 16.64 30.00
N LYS A 6 -13.77 17.23 31.21
CA LYS A 6 -13.20 18.52 31.56
C LYS A 6 -11.67 18.53 31.61
N ASN A 7 -11.07 17.42 32.04
CA ASN A 7 -9.62 17.29 32.21
C ASN A 7 -8.93 16.71 30.94
N ASN A 8 -9.70 16.29 29.94
CA ASN A 8 -9.20 15.72 28.71
C ASN A 8 -10.03 16.28 27.54
N PRO A 9 -9.81 17.56 27.16
CA PRO A 9 -10.43 18.12 25.97
C PRO A 9 -9.99 17.34 24.73
N ILE A 10 -10.81 17.33 23.69
CA ILE A 10 -10.45 16.75 22.41
C ILE A 10 -9.33 17.63 21.82
N PRO A 11 -8.14 17.07 21.53
CA PRO A 11 -7.09 17.81 20.82
C PRO A 11 -7.56 18.21 19.42
N ASP A 12 -7.03 19.32 18.88
CA ASP A 12 -7.48 19.89 17.60
C ASP A 12 -7.35 18.93 16.41
N GLU A 13 -6.39 17.99 16.49
CA GLU A 13 -6.13 16.97 15.47
C GLU A 13 -7.05 15.74 15.55
N TYR A 14 -7.96 15.66 16.53
CA TYR A 14 -8.86 14.52 16.73
C TYR A 14 -10.32 14.89 16.55
N SER A 15 -11.07 14.09 15.81
CA SER A 15 -12.54 14.20 15.72
C SER A 15 -13.26 13.65 16.95
N ARG A 16 -12.57 12.79 17.72
CA ARG A 16 -13.05 12.18 18.99
C ARG A 16 -11.87 11.94 19.91
N PHE A 17 -12.10 11.90 21.22
CA PHE A 17 -11.06 11.60 22.18
C PHE A 17 -11.63 10.87 23.39
N GLY A 18 -11.14 9.66 23.66
CA GLY A 18 -11.56 8.81 24.76
C GLY A 18 -10.38 8.26 25.55
N SER A 19 -10.66 7.40 26.52
CA SER A 19 -9.61 6.78 27.34
C SER A 19 -8.65 5.89 26.56
N PHE A 20 -9.14 5.26 25.48
CA PHE A 20 -8.30 4.44 24.60
C PHE A 20 -7.38 5.31 23.73
N ASP A 21 -7.87 6.44 23.23
CA ASP A 21 -7.05 7.38 22.45
C ASP A 21 -5.94 7.96 23.33
N LYS A 22 -6.28 8.35 24.57
CA LYS A 22 -5.28 8.79 25.56
C LYS A 22 -4.25 7.70 25.91
N LEU A 23 -4.69 6.45 26.06
CA LEU A 23 -3.77 5.32 26.27
C LEU A 23 -2.85 5.12 25.09
N GLY A 24 -3.39 5.22 23.86
CA GLY A 24 -2.61 5.16 22.63
C GLY A 24 -1.51 6.22 22.57
N LEU A 25 -1.85 7.49 22.87
CA LEU A 25 -0.87 8.58 22.92
C LEU A 25 0.20 8.33 23.97
N ASN A 26 -0.18 7.95 25.19
CA ASN A 26 0.79 7.66 26.25
C ASN A 26 1.74 6.50 25.86
N ASN A 27 1.22 5.46 25.21
CA ASN A 27 2.02 4.34 24.73
C ASN A 27 2.99 4.80 23.63
N LEU A 28 2.53 5.64 22.70
CA LEU A 28 3.35 6.21 21.65
C LEU A 28 4.51 7.04 22.22
N GLU A 29 4.23 7.90 23.20
CA GLU A 29 5.27 8.68 23.90
C GLU A 29 6.31 7.76 24.58
N GLN A 30 5.85 6.71 25.28
CA GLN A 30 6.75 5.76 25.95
C GLN A 30 7.61 4.99 24.95
N VAL A 31 7.02 4.51 23.84
CA VAL A 31 7.76 3.79 22.78
C VAL A 31 8.77 4.72 22.11
N ASN A 32 8.39 5.95 21.79
CA ASN A 32 9.30 6.95 21.24
C ASN A 32 10.47 7.25 22.19
N GLY A 33 10.20 7.40 23.49
CA GLY A 33 11.22 7.58 24.51
C GLY A 33 12.19 6.39 24.59
N LEU A 34 11.67 5.16 24.55
CA LEU A 34 12.51 3.93 24.54
C LEU A 34 13.38 3.83 23.28
N ILE A 35 12.83 4.14 22.11
CA ILE A 35 13.58 4.13 20.86
C ILE A 35 14.67 5.19 20.86
N ALA A 36 14.37 6.41 21.30
CA ALA A 36 15.35 7.49 21.42
C ALA A 36 16.49 7.14 22.40
N ASP A 37 16.15 6.55 23.54
CA ASP A 37 17.12 6.07 24.53
C ASP A 37 18.05 4.96 23.98
N ILE A 38 17.50 4.08 23.16
CA ILE A 38 18.26 3.04 22.46
C ILE A 38 19.17 3.69 21.42
N ALA A 39 18.64 4.55 20.59
CA ALA A 39 19.38 5.20 19.50
C ALA A 39 20.53 6.10 19.99
N ALA A 40 20.42 6.65 21.20
CA ALA A 40 21.46 7.48 21.81
C ALA A 40 22.67 6.69 22.36
N LYS A 41 22.62 5.34 22.37
CA LYS A 41 23.63 4.48 22.99
C LYS A 41 24.32 3.59 21.97
N GLN A 42 25.56 3.19 22.28
CA GLN A 42 26.26 2.16 21.52
C GLN A 42 25.83 0.77 22.01
N HIS A 43 25.55 -0.12 21.08
CA HIS A 43 25.10 -1.48 21.34
C HIS A 43 25.99 -2.51 20.65
N LYS A 44 25.95 -3.75 21.14
CA LYS A 44 26.69 -4.87 20.52
C LYS A 44 26.20 -5.09 19.10
N LEU A 45 27.13 -5.21 18.15
CA LEU A 45 26.84 -5.49 16.75
C LEU A 45 25.95 -6.74 16.60
N GLY A 46 24.90 -6.64 15.81
CA GLY A 46 23.91 -7.69 15.55
C GLY A 46 22.84 -7.85 16.63
N SER A 47 22.89 -7.06 17.72
CA SER A 47 21.83 -7.07 18.75
C SER A 47 20.57 -6.33 18.29
N ILE A 48 19.42 -6.70 18.88
CA ILE A 48 18.15 -6.01 18.61
C ILE A 48 18.24 -4.52 18.91
N PRO A 49 18.78 -4.06 20.06
CA PRO A 49 18.92 -2.63 20.31
C PRO A 49 19.76 -1.89 19.25
N GLN A 50 20.85 -2.52 18.75
CA GLN A 50 21.64 -1.90 17.69
C GLN A 50 20.80 -1.72 16.41
N LYS A 51 20.06 -2.74 15.99
CA LYS A 51 19.21 -2.66 14.78
C LYS A 51 18.12 -1.58 14.92
N ILE A 52 17.49 -1.48 16.09
CA ILE A 52 16.49 -0.43 16.38
C ILE A 52 17.13 0.95 16.28
N GLY A 53 18.28 1.15 16.92
CA GLY A 53 18.98 2.44 16.91
C GLY A 53 19.44 2.83 15.50
N ASP A 54 19.94 1.90 14.71
CA ASP A 54 20.39 2.15 13.35
C ASP A 54 19.23 2.55 12.43
N ILE A 55 18.11 1.83 12.51
CA ILE A 55 16.91 2.17 11.71
C ILE A 55 16.38 3.54 12.11
N TYR A 56 16.26 3.84 13.39
CA TYR A 56 15.82 5.14 13.87
C TYR A 56 16.73 6.28 13.40
N ASN A 57 18.05 6.15 13.61
CA ASN A 57 19.00 7.16 13.19
C ASN A 57 19.00 7.38 11.68
N LEU A 58 18.88 6.31 10.89
CA LEU A 58 18.77 6.39 9.44
C LEU A 58 17.49 7.11 9.00
N SER A 59 16.34 6.78 9.61
CA SER A 59 15.05 7.41 9.30
C SER A 59 15.02 8.89 9.67
N MET A 60 15.71 9.28 10.73
CA MET A 60 15.79 10.67 11.20
C MET A 60 16.89 11.50 10.50
N ASP A 61 17.74 10.89 9.68
CA ASP A 61 18.80 11.58 8.95
C ASP A 61 18.25 12.28 7.68
N THR A 62 17.57 13.39 7.90
CA THR A 62 17.00 14.21 6.82
C THR A 62 18.07 14.71 5.83
N ALA A 63 19.28 15.03 6.33
CA ALA A 63 20.36 15.49 5.46
C ALA A 63 20.77 14.40 4.46
N ARG A 64 20.90 13.16 4.90
CA ARG A 64 21.18 12.01 4.05
C ARG A 64 20.02 11.73 3.09
N ARG A 65 18.78 11.69 3.56
CA ARG A 65 17.60 11.48 2.72
C ARG A 65 17.51 12.52 1.60
N ASN A 66 17.72 13.79 1.93
CA ASN A 66 17.73 14.89 0.94
C ASN A 66 18.89 14.75 -0.06
N HIS A 67 20.07 14.27 0.37
CA HIS A 67 21.20 14.03 -0.51
C HIS A 67 20.99 12.85 -1.45
N GLU A 68 20.45 11.75 -0.96
CA GLU A 68 20.14 10.54 -1.75
C GLU A 68 18.97 10.76 -2.72
N GLY A 69 18.03 11.65 -2.37
CA GLY A 69 16.89 11.98 -3.21
C GLY A 69 16.00 10.78 -3.49
N ILE A 70 15.67 10.55 -4.76
CA ILE A 70 14.88 9.40 -5.23
C ILE A 70 15.75 8.19 -5.64
N ALA A 71 17.08 8.28 -5.49
CA ALA A 71 17.99 7.22 -5.93
C ALA A 71 17.66 5.82 -5.38
N PRO A 72 17.19 5.66 -4.12
CA PRO A 72 16.85 4.34 -3.59
C PRO A 72 15.75 3.60 -4.37
N VAL A 73 14.81 4.31 -4.98
CA VAL A 73 13.67 3.70 -5.71
C VAL A 73 13.88 3.61 -7.23
N LEU A 74 14.94 4.24 -7.76
CA LEU A 74 15.23 4.20 -9.20
C LEU A 74 15.33 2.78 -9.77
N PRO A 75 15.93 1.76 -9.10
CA PRO A 75 15.98 0.41 -9.66
C PRO A 75 14.60 -0.17 -9.92
N VAL A 76 13.65 0.01 -9.01
CA VAL A 76 12.27 -0.49 -9.15
C VAL A 76 11.55 0.26 -10.27
N LEU A 77 11.70 1.59 -10.33
CA LEU A 77 11.13 2.40 -11.42
C LEU A 77 11.68 2.00 -12.79
N GLN A 78 12.96 1.64 -12.88
CA GLN A 78 13.58 1.15 -14.12
C GLN A 78 13.05 -0.23 -14.53
N GLU A 79 12.75 -1.12 -13.59
CA GLU A 79 12.11 -2.41 -13.89
C GLU A 79 10.69 -2.23 -14.48
N ILE A 80 9.91 -1.31 -13.93
CA ILE A 80 8.59 -0.95 -14.46
C ILE A 80 8.73 -0.36 -15.87
N GLU A 81 9.65 0.57 -16.06
CA GLU A 81 9.87 1.25 -17.35
C GLU A 81 10.35 0.28 -18.44
N ALA A 82 11.10 -0.75 -18.09
CA ALA A 82 11.62 -1.74 -19.03
C ALA A 82 10.55 -2.67 -19.64
N VAL A 83 9.32 -2.68 -19.10
CA VAL A 83 8.23 -3.49 -19.64
C VAL A 83 7.83 -2.97 -21.01
N SER A 84 7.90 -3.84 -22.01
CA SER A 84 7.57 -3.55 -23.41
C SER A 84 6.48 -4.47 -24.00
N ASP A 85 6.13 -5.53 -23.26
CA ASP A 85 5.08 -6.48 -23.63
C ASP A 85 4.26 -6.86 -22.41
N LYS A 86 2.94 -6.99 -22.57
CA LYS A 86 2.00 -7.28 -21.47
C LYS A 86 2.27 -8.62 -20.78
N SER A 87 2.82 -9.61 -21.49
CA SER A 87 3.17 -10.91 -20.90
C SER A 87 4.25 -10.83 -19.83
N GLN A 88 5.05 -9.75 -19.82
CA GLN A 88 6.08 -9.52 -18.82
C GLN A 88 5.51 -9.17 -17.44
N TRP A 89 4.26 -8.70 -17.36
CA TRP A 89 3.66 -8.32 -16.07
C TRP A 89 3.64 -9.46 -15.07
N SER A 90 3.39 -10.70 -15.48
CA SER A 90 3.41 -11.85 -14.56
C SER A 90 4.76 -12.00 -13.85
N SER A 91 5.87 -11.82 -14.59
CA SER A 91 7.22 -11.90 -14.02
C SER A 91 7.57 -10.69 -13.15
N VAL A 92 7.18 -9.50 -13.59
CA VAL A 92 7.46 -8.25 -12.87
C VAL A 92 6.69 -8.22 -11.55
N LEU A 93 5.38 -8.49 -11.58
CA LEU A 93 4.54 -8.53 -10.37
C LEU A 93 4.93 -9.64 -9.40
N GLY A 94 5.42 -10.79 -9.91
CA GLY A 94 5.91 -11.89 -9.08
C GLY A 94 7.19 -11.54 -8.29
N LYS A 95 7.95 -10.52 -8.72
CA LYS A 95 9.14 -10.02 -8.01
C LYS A 95 8.87 -8.77 -7.20
N ALA A 96 7.77 -8.08 -7.50
CA ALA A 96 7.43 -6.82 -6.87
C ALA A 96 7.03 -7.03 -5.40
N MET A 97 7.59 -6.19 -4.52
CA MET A 97 7.20 -6.10 -3.12
C MET A 97 6.47 -4.77 -2.83
N ASP A 98 6.62 -3.78 -3.71
CA ASP A 98 6.25 -2.40 -3.48
C ASP A 98 5.05 -1.94 -4.34
N PHE A 99 4.59 -2.77 -5.28
CA PHE A 99 3.46 -2.47 -6.14
C PHE A 99 2.74 -3.73 -6.61
N GLY A 100 1.47 -3.60 -6.99
CA GLY A 100 0.65 -4.71 -7.49
C GLY A 100 -0.84 -4.38 -7.50
N LEU A 101 -1.63 -5.30 -8.03
CA LEU A 101 -3.10 -5.18 -8.10
C LEU A 101 -3.81 -6.07 -7.07
N TRP A 102 -3.08 -6.95 -6.42
CA TRP A 102 -3.54 -7.82 -5.31
C TRP A 102 -2.39 -8.00 -4.32
N ALA A 103 -2.71 -8.42 -3.12
CA ALA A 103 -1.76 -8.82 -2.10
C ALA A 103 -1.78 -10.34 -1.89
N MET A 104 -0.63 -10.90 -1.54
CA MET A 104 -0.50 -12.31 -1.15
C MET A 104 0.13 -12.40 0.24
N TYR A 105 -0.42 -13.28 1.10
CA TYR A 105 0.13 -13.54 2.43
C TYR A 105 -0.11 -14.99 2.84
N VAL A 106 0.71 -15.51 3.74
CA VAL A 106 0.56 -16.86 4.29
C VAL A 106 0.00 -16.75 5.70
N ASP A 107 -1.09 -17.50 5.96
CA ASP A 107 -1.70 -17.60 7.28
C ASP A 107 -2.26 -19.03 7.50
N ALA A 108 -2.76 -19.29 8.68
CA ALA A 108 -3.45 -20.57 8.96
C ALA A 108 -4.67 -20.74 8.03
N ASP A 109 -4.82 -21.94 7.48
CA ASP A 109 -5.99 -22.26 6.66
C ASP A 109 -7.26 -22.20 7.54
N ALA A 110 -8.20 -21.32 7.20
CA ALA A 110 -9.42 -21.08 7.97
C ALA A 110 -10.28 -22.36 8.15
N MET A 111 -10.16 -23.33 7.24
CA MET A 111 -10.87 -24.61 7.31
C MET A 111 -10.01 -25.75 7.88
N ASN A 112 -8.70 -25.51 8.07
CA ASN A 112 -7.79 -26.48 8.69
C ASN A 112 -6.62 -25.75 9.39
N SER A 113 -6.85 -25.26 10.58
CA SER A 113 -5.89 -24.44 11.34
C SER A 113 -4.56 -25.16 11.70
N SER A 114 -4.41 -26.45 11.40
CA SER A 114 -3.13 -27.15 11.54
C SER A 114 -2.21 -26.98 10.32
N MET A 115 -2.69 -26.35 9.25
CA MET A 115 -1.97 -26.10 8.01
C MET A 115 -1.93 -24.60 7.74
N ASN A 116 -0.87 -24.14 7.07
CA ASN A 116 -0.82 -22.82 6.47
C ASN A 116 -1.28 -22.88 5.02
N ILE A 117 -1.86 -21.78 4.55
CA ILE A 117 -2.29 -21.61 3.17
C ILE A 117 -1.86 -20.23 2.67
N LEU A 118 -1.56 -20.12 1.38
CA LEU A 118 -1.40 -18.84 0.71
C LEU A 118 -2.78 -18.21 0.52
N ASN A 119 -2.94 -16.98 0.91
CA ASN A 119 -4.16 -16.19 0.73
C ASN A 119 -3.91 -15.07 -0.27
N GLU A 120 -4.89 -14.83 -1.13
CA GLU A 120 -4.98 -13.63 -1.96
C GLU A 120 -5.96 -12.64 -1.32
N TYR A 121 -5.65 -11.34 -1.44
CA TYR A 121 -6.48 -10.26 -0.92
C TYR A 121 -6.47 -9.06 -1.87
N GLN A 122 -7.62 -8.39 -1.99
CA GLN A 122 -7.77 -7.20 -2.82
C GLN A 122 -6.82 -6.08 -2.40
N ALA A 123 -6.13 -5.48 -3.36
CA ALA A 123 -5.20 -4.36 -3.19
C ALA A 123 -5.12 -3.52 -4.47
N GLY A 124 -4.16 -2.61 -4.55
CA GLY A 124 -3.84 -1.87 -5.77
C GLY A 124 -4.51 -0.50 -5.90
N PHE A 125 -5.10 0.02 -4.81
CA PHE A 125 -5.61 1.39 -4.73
C PHE A 125 -5.21 2.01 -3.38
N ALA A 126 -4.87 3.30 -3.39
CA ALA A 126 -4.23 3.98 -2.26
C ALA A 126 -5.22 4.48 -1.20
N LEU A 127 -6.40 4.97 -1.60
CA LEU A 127 -7.42 5.39 -0.64
C LEU A 127 -8.01 4.15 0.04
N SER A 128 -8.08 4.19 1.36
CA SER A 128 -8.33 3.03 2.24
C SER A 128 -9.65 2.29 2.01
N GLN A 129 -10.61 2.91 1.31
CA GLN A 129 -11.93 2.35 1.07
C GLN A 129 -12.39 2.63 -0.36
N LYS A 130 -13.05 1.63 -0.98
CA LYS A 130 -13.60 1.78 -2.33
C LYS A 130 -14.56 2.97 -2.46
N ASP A 131 -15.26 3.31 -1.37
CA ASP A 131 -16.29 4.35 -1.34
C ASP A 131 -15.70 5.73 -1.70
N TYR A 132 -14.44 5.99 -1.34
CA TYR A 132 -13.74 7.22 -1.76
C TYR A 132 -13.64 7.37 -3.28
N TYR A 133 -13.65 6.27 -4.03
CA TYR A 133 -13.56 6.29 -5.50
C TYR A 133 -14.91 6.41 -6.19
N ILE A 134 -15.98 5.90 -5.58
CA ILE A 134 -17.29 5.71 -6.25
C ILE A 134 -18.41 6.59 -5.72
N ASP A 135 -18.41 6.96 -4.43
CA ASP A 135 -19.49 7.75 -3.83
C ASP A 135 -19.47 9.19 -4.34
N GLN A 136 -20.68 9.79 -4.41
CA GLN A 136 -20.89 11.09 -5.04
C GLN A 136 -21.26 12.18 -4.02
N ASP A 137 -21.13 11.93 -2.74
CA ASP A 137 -21.28 12.96 -1.72
C ASP A 137 -20.15 14.01 -1.77
N GLU A 138 -20.40 15.17 -1.21
CA GLU A 138 -19.49 16.32 -1.27
C GLU A 138 -18.11 16.01 -0.64
N HIS A 139 -18.10 15.25 0.45
CA HIS A 139 -16.87 14.91 1.16
C HIS A 139 -15.97 14.00 0.32
N THR A 140 -16.52 12.92 -0.23
CA THR A 140 -15.72 11.97 -1.04
C THR A 140 -15.28 12.60 -2.36
N GLN A 141 -16.09 13.47 -2.97
CA GLN A 141 -15.66 14.26 -4.14
C GLN A 141 -14.51 15.22 -3.80
N HIS A 142 -14.55 15.87 -2.64
CA HIS A 142 -13.45 16.72 -2.18
C HIS A 142 -12.18 15.91 -1.99
N ILE A 143 -12.24 14.78 -1.28
CA ILE A 143 -11.07 13.90 -1.09
C ILE A 143 -10.46 13.47 -2.43
N ARG A 144 -11.27 13.06 -3.41
CA ARG A 144 -10.76 12.71 -4.75
C ARG A 144 -10.09 13.88 -5.46
N ALA A 145 -10.61 15.10 -5.31
CA ALA A 145 -10.02 16.29 -5.90
C ALA A 145 -8.66 16.62 -5.27
N GLU A 146 -8.55 16.51 -3.95
CA GLU A 146 -7.27 16.70 -3.24
C GLU A 146 -6.28 15.55 -3.54
N TYR A 147 -6.77 14.31 -3.69
CA TYR A 147 -5.96 13.17 -4.09
C TYR A 147 -5.33 13.37 -5.48
N LEU A 148 -6.09 13.86 -6.44
CA LEU A 148 -5.55 14.21 -7.76
C LEU A 148 -4.41 15.23 -7.68
N LYS A 149 -4.58 16.28 -6.88
CA LYS A 149 -3.52 17.30 -6.68
C LYS A 149 -2.29 16.70 -6.01
N HIS A 150 -2.51 15.81 -5.05
CA HIS A 150 -1.42 15.10 -4.37
C HIS A 150 -0.62 14.25 -5.36
N ILE A 151 -1.28 13.41 -6.17
CA ILE A 151 -0.62 12.59 -7.19
C ILE A 151 0.17 13.45 -8.17
N GLU A 152 -0.44 14.51 -8.71
CA GLU A 152 0.21 15.45 -9.63
C GLU A 152 1.46 16.07 -9.01
N LYS A 153 1.37 16.54 -7.75
CA LYS A 153 2.50 17.12 -7.04
C LYS A 153 3.61 16.10 -6.82
N MET A 154 3.28 14.87 -6.44
CA MET A 154 4.25 13.81 -6.23
C MET A 154 4.98 13.42 -7.52
N PHE A 155 4.27 13.22 -8.64
CA PHE A 155 4.91 12.99 -9.94
C PHE A 155 5.86 14.13 -10.33
N THR A 156 5.46 15.38 -10.04
CA THR A 156 6.30 16.57 -10.30
C THR A 156 7.57 16.54 -9.45
N LEU A 157 7.48 16.20 -8.15
CA LEU A 157 8.63 16.09 -7.25
C LEU A 157 9.61 14.97 -7.67
N PHE A 158 9.10 13.93 -8.30
CA PHE A 158 9.93 12.86 -8.88
C PHE A 158 10.50 13.20 -10.26
N GLY A 159 10.16 14.36 -10.81
CA GLY A 159 10.68 14.85 -12.10
C GLY A 159 10.00 14.26 -13.34
N PHE A 160 8.79 13.70 -13.19
CA PHE A 160 8.03 13.19 -14.32
C PHE A 160 7.32 14.33 -15.08
N ASP A 161 7.37 14.26 -16.40
CA ASP A 161 6.56 15.12 -17.29
C ASP A 161 5.09 14.67 -17.26
N ASN A 162 4.19 15.58 -17.68
CA ASN A 162 2.74 15.32 -17.79
C ASN A 162 2.09 14.83 -16.47
N ALA A 163 2.53 15.35 -15.33
CA ALA A 163 2.09 14.91 -14.00
C ALA A 163 0.57 14.95 -13.82
N ALA A 164 -0.12 15.96 -14.33
CA ALA A 164 -1.58 16.07 -14.28
C ALA A 164 -2.29 14.94 -15.06
N GLU A 165 -1.78 14.59 -16.24
CA GLU A 165 -2.33 13.51 -17.06
C GLU A 165 -2.09 12.14 -16.39
N LYS A 166 -0.90 11.95 -15.82
CA LYS A 166 -0.57 10.75 -15.02
C LYS A 166 -1.49 10.62 -13.81
N ALA A 167 -1.79 11.70 -13.10
CA ALA A 167 -2.71 11.70 -11.97
C ALA A 167 -4.13 11.25 -12.38
N GLN A 168 -4.63 11.73 -13.51
CA GLN A 168 -5.92 11.28 -14.05
C GLN A 168 -5.90 9.78 -14.42
N THR A 169 -4.82 9.30 -15.02
CA THR A 169 -4.64 7.88 -15.35
C THR A 169 -4.67 7.02 -14.09
N VAL A 170 -3.94 7.40 -13.06
CA VAL A 170 -3.94 6.69 -11.75
C VAL A 170 -5.34 6.64 -11.18
N LEU A 171 -6.00 7.78 -11.02
CA LEU A 171 -7.36 7.80 -10.45
C LEU A 171 -8.35 6.96 -11.25
N ARG A 172 -8.27 6.98 -12.57
CA ARG A 172 -9.11 6.15 -13.46
C ARG A 172 -8.89 4.66 -13.21
N LEU A 173 -7.64 4.22 -13.16
CA LEU A 173 -7.29 2.81 -12.97
C LEU A 173 -7.64 2.33 -11.57
N GLU A 174 -7.32 3.10 -10.54
CA GLU A 174 -7.71 2.77 -9.16
C GLU A 174 -9.23 2.75 -8.99
N THR A 175 -9.97 3.66 -9.63
CA THR A 175 -11.44 3.66 -9.62
C THR A 175 -12.00 2.40 -10.29
N ARG A 176 -11.40 1.97 -11.41
CA ARG A 176 -11.76 0.72 -12.07
C ARG A 176 -11.61 -0.47 -11.11
N LEU A 177 -10.46 -0.57 -10.47
CA LEU A 177 -10.14 -1.65 -9.54
C LEU A 177 -11.01 -1.60 -8.27
N ALA A 178 -11.18 -0.41 -7.68
CA ALA A 178 -12.03 -0.19 -6.52
C ALA A 178 -13.51 -0.52 -6.78
N THR A 179 -14.00 -0.29 -8.00
CA THR A 179 -15.37 -0.66 -8.39
C THR A 179 -15.58 -2.17 -8.31
N ALA A 180 -14.58 -2.97 -8.65
CA ALA A 180 -14.62 -4.42 -8.53
C ALA A 180 -14.34 -4.93 -7.12
N ALA A 181 -13.75 -4.13 -6.25
CA ALA A 181 -13.42 -4.50 -4.87
C ALA A 181 -14.69 -4.75 -4.03
N LEU A 182 -14.54 -5.55 -2.99
CA LEU A 182 -15.57 -5.76 -1.97
C LEU A 182 -15.59 -4.58 -0.98
N SER A 183 -16.77 -4.25 -0.48
CA SER A 183 -16.95 -3.28 0.60
C SER A 183 -16.43 -3.82 1.93
N ASN A 184 -16.16 -2.93 2.89
CA ASN A 184 -15.77 -3.31 4.25
C ASN A 184 -16.79 -4.23 4.95
N VAL A 185 -18.06 -4.21 4.55
CA VAL A 185 -19.09 -5.12 5.06
C VAL A 185 -18.95 -6.51 4.44
N GLU A 186 -18.79 -6.60 3.12
CA GLU A 186 -18.59 -7.87 2.40
C GLU A 186 -17.30 -8.57 2.83
N LEU A 187 -16.22 -7.82 3.12
CA LEU A 187 -14.95 -8.37 3.61
C LEU A 187 -15.04 -9.05 4.97
N ARG A 188 -16.08 -8.79 5.76
CA ARG A 188 -16.28 -9.42 7.08
C ARG A 188 -16.89 -10.82 7.04
N ASP A 189 -17.32 -11.28 5.88
CA ASP A 189 -17.86 -12.63 5.72
C ASP A 189 -16.72 -13.64 5.47
N PRO A 190 -16.29 -14.41 6.48
CA PRO A 190 -15.15 -15.32 6.34
C PRO A 190 -15.45 -16.52 5.45
N VAL A 191 -16.73 -16.84 5.23
CA VAL A 191 -17.15 -17.97 4.37
C VAL A 191 -17.13 -17.53 2.91
N ALA A 192 -17.70 -16.37 2.60
CA ALA A 192 -17.70 -15.81 1.25
C ALA A 192 -16.30 -15.48 0.74
N ASN A 193 -15.39 -15.09 1.64
CA ASN A 193 -14.01 -14.75 1.32
C ASN A 193 -13.01 -15.92 1.43
N TYR A 194 -13.50 -17.16 1.55
CA TYR A 194 -12.67 -18.36 1.51
C TYR A 194 -12.97 -19.20 0.27
N ASN A 195 -12.12 -19.09 -0.74
CA ASN A 195 -12.27 -19.79 -2.01
C ASN A 195 -10.98 -20.57 -2.32
N LYS A 196 -10.82 -21.73 -1.67
CA LYS A 196 -9.65 -22.58 -1.88
C LYS A 196 -9.70 -23.23 -3.25
N MET A 197 -8.62 -23.08 -4.01
CA MET A 197 -8.47 -23.63 -5.35
C MET A 197 -7.02 -24.01 -5.63
N SER A 198 -6.82 -24.89 -6.61
CA SER A 198 -5.51 -25.21 -7.16
C SER A 198 -4.99 -24.09 -8.05
N VAL A 199 -3.67 -24.07 -8.31
CA VAL A 199 -3.07 -23.12 -9.28
C VAL A 199 -3.66 -23.32 -10.69
N THR A 200 -4.06 -24.54 -11.07
CA THR A 200 -4.73 -24.81 -12.34
C THR A 200 -6.10 -24.15 -12.43
N GLU A 201 -6.89 -24.21 -11.35
CA GLU A 201 -8.19 -23.53 -11.29
C GLU A 201 -8.02 -22.00 -11.25
N LEU A 202 -7.01 -21.49 -10.55
CA LEU A 202 -6.66 -20.07 -10.57
C LEU A 202 -6.28 -19.61 -11.97
N GLN A 203 -5.51 -20.41 -12.75
CA GLN A 203 -5.16 -20.11 -14.14
C GLN A 203 -6.39 -20.05 -15.05
N GLN A 204 -7.42 -20.87 -14.78
CA GLN A 204 -8.69 -20.79 -15.50
C GLN A 204 -9.54 -19.59 -15.08
N LEU A 205 -9.46 -19.20 -13.81
CA LEU A 205 -10.21 -18.08 -13.24
C LEU A 205 -9.70 -16.73 -13.75
N VAL A 206 -8.37 -16.58 -13.87
CA VAL A 206 -7.67 -15.35 -14.31
C VAL A 206 -6.59 -15.73 -15.31
N PRO A 207 -6.99 -16.01 -16.57
CA PRO A 207 -6.09 -16.50 -17.61
C PRO A 207 -5.09 -15.46 -18.11
N GLU A 208 -5.31 -14.18 -17.82
CA GLU A 208 -4.47 -13.05 -18.24
C GLU A 208 -3.11 -13.02 -17.51
N VAL A 209 -3.00 -13.72 -16.37
CA VAL A 209 -1.77 -13.83 -15.58
C VAL A 209 -1.18 -15.22 -15.74
N ASP A 210 0.09 -15.33 -16.08
CA ASP A 210 0.82 -16.59 -15.95
C ASP A 210 1.20 -16.82 -14.48
N TRP A 211 0.37 -17.57 -13.77
CA TRP A 211 0.52 -17.82 -12.35
C TRP A 211 1.76 -18.64 -12.01
N ASN A 212 2.24 -19.50 -12.90
CA ASN A 212 3.49 -20.23 -12.68
C ASN A 212 4.70 -19.28 -12.72
N VAL A 213 4.70 -18.35 -13.67
CA VAL A 213 5.73 -17.29 -13.74
C VAL A 213 5.66 -16.38 -12.53
N TYR A 214 4.46 -15.96 -12.13
CA TYR A 214 4.24 -15.12 -10.96
C TYR A 214 4.77 -15.79 -9.67
N PHE A 215 4.38 -17.03 -9.38
CA PHE A 215 4.82 -17.74 -8.17
C PHE A 215 6.33 -18.08 -8.20
N THR A 216 6.89 -18.31 -9.39
CA THR A 216 8.34 -18.43 -9.54
C THR A 216 9.07 -17.15 -9.15
N GLY A 217 8.52 -15.98 -9.50
CA GLY A 217 9.03 -14.68 -9.09
C GLY A 217 9.04 -14.49 -7.57
N LEU A 218 7.98 -14.93 -6.89
CA LEU A 218 7.87 -14.97 -5.41
C LEU A 218 8.76 -16.06 -4.75
N ASN A 219 9.42 -16.91 -5.55
CA ASN A 219 10.18 -18.06 -5.07
C ASN A 219 9.34 -19.04 -4.23
N ILE A 220 8.09 -19.27 -4.62
CA ILE A 220 7.17 -20.24 -4.00
C ILE A 220 6.55 -21.15 -5.07
N ALA A 221 6.05 -22.30 -4.63
CA ALA A 221 5.34 -23.27 -5.48
C ALA A 221 4.12 -23.82 -4.70
N PRO A 222 3.03 -23.06 -4.59
CA PRO A 222 1.86 -23.51 -3.85
C PRO A 222 1.09 -24.57 -4.66
N ASP A 223 0.60 -25.65 -4.00
CA ASP A 223 -0.33 -26.59 -4.59
C ASP A 223 -1.74 -25.98 -4.72
N SER A 224 -2.11 -25.17 -3.72
CA SER A 224 -3.39 -24.47 -3.65
C SER A 224 -3.28 -23.19 -2.86
N LEU A 225 -4.24 -22.30 -3.06
CA LEU A 225 -4.37 -21.04 -2.32
C LEU A 225 -5.86 -20.76 -2.05
N SER A 226 -6.11 -19.81 -1.14
CA SER A 226 -7.45 -19.24 -0.95
C SER A 226 -7.50 -17.87 -1.65
N VAL A 227 -8.40 -17.73 -2.63
CA VAL A 227 -8.69 -16.45 -3.28
C VAL A 227 -9.78 -15.75 -2.48
N GLY A 228 -9.42 -14.62 -1.88
CA GLY A 228 -10.36 -13.87 -1.05
C GLY A 228 -11.44 -13.17 -1.87
N GLN A 229 -11.04 -12.40 -2.87
CA GLN A 229 -11.97 -11.53 -3.60
C GLN A 229 -11.92 -11.80 -5.11
N ILE A 230 -12.60 -12.87 -5.53
CA ILE A 230 -12.62 -13.36 -6.92
C ILE A 230 -12.93 -12.24 -7.93
N ARG A 231 -13.96 -11.43 -7.67
CA ARG A 231 -14.37 -10.35 -8.57
C ARG A 231 -13.26 -9.31 -8.79
N HIS A 232 -12.57 -8.93 -7.71
CA HIS A 232 -11.45 -8.01 -7.76
C HIS A 232 -10.27 -8.60 -8.54
N LEU A 233 -9.87 -9.84 -8.23
CA LEU A 233 -8.74 -10.50 -8.87
C LEU A 233 -8.97 -10.70 -10.38
N GLN A 234 -10.20 -11.04 -10.79
CA GLN A 234 -10.57 -11.12 -12.21
C GLN A 234 -10.47 -9.77 -12.91
N GLU A 235 -10.91 -8.69 -12.26
CA GLU A 235 -10.79 -7.34 -12.83
C GLU A 235 -9.32 -6.91 -12.92
N ALA A 236 -8.51 -7.22 -11.93
CA ALA A 236 -7.06 -6.99 -11.96
C ALA A 236 -6.38 -7.69 -13.15
N GLY A 237 -6.73 -8.96 -13.41
CA GLY A 237 -6.26 -9.69 -14.60
C GLY A 237 -6.66 -9.00 -15.91
N LYS A 238 -7.94 -8.64 -16.04
CA LYS A 238 -8.43 -7.91 -17.24
C LYS A 238 -7.72 -6.57 -17.43
N MET A 239 -7.45 -5.83 -16.35
CA MET A 239 -6.69 -4.57 -16.44
C MET A 239 -5.32 -4.79 -17.09
N LEU A 240 -4.58 -5.82 -16.69
CA LEU A 240 -3.28 -6.15 -17.28
C LEU A 240 -3.37 -6.45 -18.79
N ALA A 241 -4.46 -7.06 -19.23
CA ALA A 241 -4.68 -7.39 -20.64
C ALA A 241 -5.22 -6.22 -21.49
N GLU A 242 -6.13 -5.42 -20.94
CA GLU A 242 -6.88 -4.41 -21.68
C GLU A 242 -6.20 -3.05 -21.69
N GLU A 243 -5.69 -2.60 -20.54
CA GLU A 243 -5.07 -1.28 -20.42
C GLU A 243 -3.76 -1.19 -21.23
N SER A 244 -3.38 0.02 -21.59
CA SER A 244 -2.10 0.23 -22.27
C SER A 244 -0.92 -0.08 -21.31
N ILE A 245 0.22 -0.48 -21.89
CA ILE A 245 1.44 -0.71 -21.10
C ILE A 245 1.84 0.57 -20.37
N GLU A 246 1.72 1.73 -21.00
CA GLU A 246 2.06 3.02 -20.42
C GLU A 246 1.14 3.44 -19.27
N ASP A 247 -0.16 3.12 -19.36
CA ASP A 247 -1.09 3.37 -18.27
C ASP A 247 -0.76 2.48 -17.05
N MET A 248 -0.48 1.20 -17.30
CA MET A 248 -0.07 0.28 -16.23
C MET A 248 1.28 0.68 -15.61
N LYS A 249 2.26 1.10 -16.40
CA LYS A 249 3.51 1.69 -15.89
C LYS A 249 3.23 2.89 -14.99
N THR A 250 2.33 3.78 -15.42
CA THR A 250 1.94 4.96 -14.66
C THR A 250 1.35 4.58 -13.31
N LEU A 251 0.46 3.59 -13.25
CA LEU A 251 -0.14 3.10 -12.00
C LEU A 251 0.92 2.49 -11.07
N PHE A 252 1.77 1.60 -11.56
CA PHE A 252 2.79 0.95 -10.74
C PHE A 252 3.88 1.92 -10.30
N THR A 253 4.26 2.87 -11.14
CA THR A 253 5.14 3.98 -10.76
C THR A 253 4.53 4.81 -9.62
N TRP A 254 3.23 5.12 -9.70
CA TRP A 254 2.53 5.80 -8.62
C TRP A 254 2.59 5.00 -7.30
N GLN A 255 2.33 3.71 -7.33
CA GLN A 255 2.37 2.88 -6.13
C GLN A 255 3.77 2.84 -5.48
N VAL A 256 4.83 2.83 -6.28
CA VAL A 256 6.22 2.94 -5.77
C VAL A 256 6.48 4.32 -5.17
N ILE A 257 6.03 5.39 -5.83
CA ILE A 257 6.15 6.77 -5.32
C ILE A 257 5.45 6.90 -3.98
N ASP A 258 4.19 6.49 -3.91
CA ASP A 258 3.33 6.60 -2.73
C ASP A 258 3.88 5.76 -1.56
N GLY A 259 4.18 4.50 -1.81
CA GLY A 259 4.69 3.57 -0.78
C GLY A 259 6.08 3.91 -0.24
N SER A 260 6.90 4.66 -1.00
CA SER A 260 8.25 5.05 -0.58
C SER A 260 8.35 6.46 -0.01
N ALA A 261 7.30 7.27 -0.13
CA ALA A 261 7.33 8.70 0.17
C ALA A 261 7.85 9.06 1.57
N ASP A 262 7.52 8.25 2.57
CA ASP A 262 7.93 8.48 3.97
C ASP A 262 9.44 8.34 4.21
N PHE A 263 10.16 7.71 3.29
CA PHE A 263 11.58 7.39 3.43
C PHE A 263 12.50 8.23 2.52
N LEU A 264 11.93 9.12 1.71
CA LEU A 264 12.66 9.92 0.73
C LEU A 264 12.95 11.34 1.24
N THR A 265 13.05 12.32 0.34
CA THR A 265 13.37 13.70 0.74
C THR A 265 12.33 14.31 1.68
N GLU A 266 12.73 15.31 2.46
CA GLU A 266 11.81 16.04 3.33
C GLU A 266 10.64 16.65 2.55
N GLU A 267 10.86 17.13 1.34
CA GLU A 267 9.79 17.71 0.51
C GLU A 267 8.76 16.66 0.09
N ILE A 268 9.21 15.46 -0.28
CA ILE A 268 8.36 14.33 -0.64
C ILE A 268 7.58 13.84 0.60
N PHE A 269 8.28 13.66 1.72
CA PHE A 269 7.67 13.27 3.00
C PHE A 269 6.58 14.26 3.43
N MET A 270 6.88 15.56 3.41
CA MET A 270 5.91 16.59 3.82
C MET A 270 4.69 16.65 2.89
N GLN A 271 4.87 16.45 1.59
CA GLN A 271 3.75 16.36 0.65
C GLN A 271 2.86 15.12 0.92
N ASN A 272 3.48 13.99 1.27
CA ASN A 272 2.77 12.77 1.66
C ASN A 272 1.96 12.98 2.96
N PHE A 273 2.61 13.57 3.97
CA PHE A 273 1.97 13.89 5.25
C PHE A 273 0.83 14.90 5.10
N GLU A 274 0.96 15.90 4.23
CA GLU A 274 -0.12 16.88 4.00
C GLU A 274 -1.39 16.24 3.48
N PHE A 275 -1.26 15.23 2.61
CA PHE A 275 -2.44 14.51 2.11
C PHE A 275 -2.95 13.47 3.12
N TYR A 276 -2.12 12.49 3.49
CA TYR A 276 -2.57 11.36 4.33
C TYR A 276 -2.75 11.72 5.80
N GLY A 277 -1.92 12.62 6.33
CA GLY A 277 -1.94 13.01 7.74
C GLY A 277 -2.88 14.17 8.07
N ARG A 278 -3.26 15.01 7.08
CA ARG A 278 -4.11 16.19 7.33
C ARG A 278 -5.39 16.22 6.51
N THR A 279 -5.33 15.80 5.25
CA THR A 279 -6.50 15.91 4.35
C THR A 279 -7.41 14.69 4.44
N LEU A 280 -6.83 13.49 4.44
CA LEU A 280 -7.56 12.23 4.46
C LEU A 280 -7.90 11.75 5.89
N SER A 281 -7.16 12.15 6.92
CA SER A 281 -7.31 11.71 8.33
C SER A 281 -8.55 12.25 9.03
#